data_93ebfb2275ccb91584216fc82c0fed70
#
_entry.id   93ebfb2275ccb91584216fc82c0fed70
#
_cell.length_a   1.000
_cell.length_b   1.000
_cell.length_c   1.000
_cell.angle_alpha   90.00
_cell.angle_beta   90.00
_cell.angle_gamma   90.00
#
_symmetry.space_group_name_H-M   'P 1'
#
loop_
_entity.id
_entity.type
_entity.pdbx_description
1 polymer ?
#
loop_
_entity_poly.entity_id
_entity_poly.type
_entity_poly.pdbx_seq_one_letter_code
_entity_poly.pdbx_strand_id
1 'polypeptide(L)'
;MTELEKKPGMESLTELYKTGRGPSSSHTMGPEKACRLFAGKNPGADRFHAILYGSLSKTGKGHGTDRVIEKTFGNVPVTVEFSDSDMPLAHPNTMDLIAYRGDEEIDRARVMSVGGGKIVFEGSTLAEVPRPYGLSSFEDICTYCRNEDIRLWEYACRVEGSALEGYMDGIWQSMKESIRRGLTDTGVLPGGLGVQKKAKHLYNQQHIDESAETRENRMVCAFAFAVSEQNASGETIVTAPTCGASGVLPAVLYYQQRKRGYSDREIVHALISGGIIGNLIKTNASISGAECGCQAEVGTACAMASAALAELFGLDLDKIEYAAEIAIEHHLGLTCDPIDGLVQIPCIERNAVAAMRAINAVSLSSFLSDTRKISLDKVIKTMKETGEDLARAYRETSEGGLAKIHLCGR
;
A
#
# COMPACT_ATOMS: atom_id res chain seq x y z
N MET A 1 -26.16 29.94 8.98
CA MET A 1 -25.36 29.40 7.86
C MET A 1 -24.15 28.79 8.50
N THR A 2 -24.20 27.48 8.76
CA THR A 2 -23.09 26.69 9.30
C THR A 2 -21.99 26.66 8.24
N GLU A 3 -20.76 27.04 8.62
CA GLU A 3 -19.56 26.78 7.82
C GLU A 3 -19.53 25.29 7.48
N LEU A 4 -19.81 24.97 6.22
CA LEU A 4 -19.51 23.65 5.66
C LEU A 4 -17.99 23.47 5.81
N GLU A 5 -17.55 22.62 6.72
CA GLU A 5 -16.17 22.21 6.80
C GLU A 5 -15.74 21.77 5.40
N LYS A 6 -14.90 22.58 4.75
CA LYS A 6 -14.34 22.23 3.44
C LYS A 6 -13.58 20.92 3.63
N LYS A 7 -14.09 19.85 3.04
CA LYS A 7 -13.37 18.57 3.01
C LYS A 7 -11.94 18.81 2.48
N PRO A 8 -10.92 18.24 3.11
CA PRO A 8 -9.55 18.41 2.63
C PRO A 8 -9.43 17.88 1.21
N GLY A 9 -8.76 18.62 0.33
CA GLY A 9 -8.43 18.14 -1.02
C GLY A 9 -7.56 16.89 -0.99
N MET A 10 -7.51 16.14 -2.11
CA MET A 10 -6.66 14.94 -2.21
C MET A 10 -5.24 15.30 -2.65
N GLU A 11 -4.26 14.52 -2.19
CA GLU A 11 -2.85 14.62 -2.58
C GLU A 11 -2.63 14.19 -4.04
N SER A 12 -1.46 14.46 -4.62
CA SER A 12 -1.07 13.95 -5.93
C SER A 12 -1.03 12.41 -5.95
N LEU A 13 -1.31 11.79 -7.09
CA LEU A 13 -1.15 10.34 -7.29
C LEU A 13 0.32 9.89 -7.15
N THR A 14 1.27 10.81 -7.32
CA THR A 14 2.70 10.54 -7.06
C THR A 14 3.00 10.31 -5.57
N GLU A 15 2.10 10.76 -4.67
CA GLU A 15 2.16 10.49 -3.25
C GLU A 15 1.49 9.16 -2.84
N LEU A 16 0.80 8.51 -3.77
CA LEU A 16 0.19 7.19 -3.59
C LEU A 16 1.10 6.08 -4.17
N TYR A 17 1.51 6.24 -5.43
CA TYR A 17 2.41 5.32 -6.11
C TYR A 17 3.86 5.75 -5.92
N LYS A 18 4.63 4.95 -5.19
CA LYS A 18 6.06 5.22 -4.93
C LYS A 18 6.89 3.97 -5.18
N THR A 19 7.93 4.10 -5.95
CA THR A 19 8.94 3.06 -6.07
C THR A 19 9.86 3.10 -4.84
N GLY A 20 10.04 1.95 -4.20
CA GLY A 20 10.89 1.85 -3.01
C GLY A 20 11.12 0.41 -2.59
N ARG A 21 11.91 0.24 -1.52
CA ARG A 21 12.21 -1.08 -0.97
C ARG A 21 11.14 -1.52 0.01
N GLY A 22 10.72 -2.82 -0.11
CA GLY A 22 9.91 -3.45 0.91
C GLY A 22 10.67 -3.73 2.22
N PRO A 23 10.01 -4.39 3.18
CA PRO A 23 8.68 -4.99 3.05
C PRO A 23 7.51 -4.07 3.46
N SER A 24 7.77 -2.90 4.08
CA SER A 24 6.71 -2.04 4.61
C SER A 24 6.91 -0.57 4.25
N SER A 25 5.84 0.09 3.79
CA SER A 25 5.90 1.53 3.54
C SER A 25 6.04 2.35 4.82
N SER A 26 5.42 1.92 5.93
CA SER A 26 5.48 2.62 7.21
C SER A 26 6.67 2.21 8.08
N HIS A 27 7.12 0.95 8.01
CA HIS A 27 8.19 0.42 8.87
C HIS A 27 9.56 0.37 8.19
N THR A 28 9.63 0.48 6.85
CA THR A 28 10.89 0.44 6.08
C THR A 28 11.11 1.75 5.32
N MET A 29 10.23 2.11 4.36
CA MET A 29 10.41 3.30 3.53
C MET A 29 10.33 4.62 4.34
N GLY A 30 9.40 4.70 5.30
CA GLY A 30 9.25 5.87 6.18
C GLY A 30 10.49 6.10 7.04
N PRO A 31 10.93 5.11 7.84
CA PRO A 31 12.19 5.20 8.59
C PRO A 31 13.43 5.50 7.74
N GLU A 32 13.57 4.85 6.56
CA GLU A 32 14.65 5.16 5.62
C GLU A 32 14.67 6.64 5.23
N LYS A 33 13.52 7.18 4.84
CA LYS A 33 13.37 8.58 4.45
C LYS A 33 13.68 9.53 5.61
N ALA A 34 13.19 9.21 6.81
CA ALA A 34 13.43 10.01 8.01
C ALA A 34 14.91 10.07 8.38
N CYS A 35 15.58 8.91 8.43
CA CYS A 35 17.01 8.83 8.72
C CYS A 35 17.86 9.56 7.67
N ARG A 36 17.53 9.43 6.37
CA ARG A 36 18.21 10.14 5.30
C ARG A 36 18.11 11.66 5.45
N LEU A 37 16.92 12.17 5.74
CA LEU A 37 16.71 13.61 5.96
C LEU A 37 17.41 14.10 7.22
N PHE A 38 17.34 13.34 8.31
CA PHE A 38 17.98 13.68 9.57
C PHE A 38 19.51 13.65 9.46
N ALA A 39 20.09 12.65 8.80
CA ALA A 39 21.53 12.59 8.52
C ALA A 39 21.98 13.78 7.65
N GLY A 40 21.22 14.12 6.61
CA GLY A 40 21.51 15.26 5.75
C GLY A 40 21.50 16.61 6.48
N LYS A 41 20.66 16.75 7.51
CA LYS A 41 20.62 17.92 8.41
C LYS A 41 21.82 17.97 9.37
N ASN A 42 22.37 16.81 9.71
CA ASN A 42 23.43 16.64 10.71
C ASN A 42 24.73 16.07 10.15
N PRO A 43 25.39 16.72 9.14
CA PRO A 43 26.57 16.17 8.48
C PRO A 43 27.81 16.09 9.38
N GLY A 44 27.79 16.75 10.54
CA GLY A 44 28.87 16.74 11.54
C GLY A 44 28.68 15.75 12.68
N ALA A 45 27.63 14.91 12.65
CA ALA A 45 27.42 13.87 13.64
C ALA A 45 28.41 12.71 13.41
N ASP A 46 28.97 12.18 14.49
CA ASP A 46 29.83 11.01 14.50
C ASP A 46 29.14 9.73 14.96
N ARG A 47 27.93 9.87 15.53
CA ARG A 47 27.09 8.77 15.98
C ARG A 47 25.61 9.17 15.98
N PHE A 48 24.73 8.20 15.71
CA PHE A 48 23.28 8.36 15.79
C PHE A 48 22.66 7.37 16.79
N HIS A 49 21.48 7.72 17.33
CA HIS A 49 20.63 6.80 18.10
C HIS A 49 19.20 6.95 17.60
N ALA A 50 18.57 5.83 17.27
CA ALA A 50 17.17 5.73 16.85
C ALA A 50 16.40 4.94 17.90
N ILE A 51 15.35 5.54 18.48
CA ILE A 51 14.46 4.88 19.44
C ILE A 51 13.12 4.67 18.77
N LEU A 52 12.69 3.42 18.66
CA LEU A 52 11.45 3.02 18.01
C LEU A 52 10.36 2.78 19.06
N TYR A 53 9.15 3.28 18.79
CA TYR A 53 8.01 3.18 19.69
C TYR A 53 6.81 2.51 19.03
N GLY A 54 5.85 2.05 19.84
CA GLY A 54 4.57 1.52 19.41
C GLY A 54 4.68 0.39 18.40
N SER A 55 4.04 0.50 17.24
CA SER A 55 4.08 -0.53 16.20
C SER A 55 5.48 -0.69 15.59
N LEU A 56 6.24 0.42 15.44
CA LEU A 56 7.64 0.35 14.98
C LEU A 56 8.52 -0.48 15.92
N SER A 57 8.29 -0.44 17.23
CA SER A 57 9.00 -1.28 18.18
C SER A 57 8.56 -2.74 18.09
N LYS A 58 7.24 -2.99 18.09
CA LYS A 58 6.68 -4.34 18.19
C LYS A 58 6.93 -5.21 16.95
N THR A 59 6.85 -4.61 15.76
CA THR A 59 6.97 -5.33 14.49
C THR A 59 8.20 -4.94 13.66
N GLY A 60 8.96 -3.94 14.11
CA GLY A 60 10.07 -3.37 13.35
C GLY A 60 11.15 -4.36 12.97
N LYS A 61 11.50 -5.33 13.85
CA LYS A 61 12.45 -6.39 13.52
C LYS A 61 11.97 -7.25 12.34
N GLY A 62 10.70 -7.62 12.33
CA GLY A 62 10.08 -8.38 11.24
C GLY A 62 10.07 -7.59 9.92
N HIS A 63 9.91 -6.27 9.99
CA HIS A 63 9.94 -5.38 8.84
C HIS A 63 11.35 -4.90 8.46
N GLY A 64 12.39 -5.32 9.17
CA GLY A 64 13.78 -4.91 8.92
C GLY A 64 14.02 -3.41 9.14
N THR A 65 13.27 -2.78 10.06
CA THR A 65 13.39 -1.35 10.37
C THR A 65 14.80 -1.02 10.88
N ASP A 66 15.35 -1.86 11.76
CA ASP A 66 16.74 -1.76 12.23
C ASP A 66 17.75 -1.77 11.08
N ARG A 67 17.63 -2.75 10.21
CA ARG A 67 18.55 -2.93 9.06
C ARG A 67 18.50 -1.75 8.09
N VAL A 68 17.31 -1.20 7.83
CA VAL A 68 17.18 -0.05 6.92
C VAL A 68 17.73 1.21 7.56
N ILE A 69 17.57 1.39 8.88
CA ILE A 69 18.17 2.49 9.64
C ILE A 69 19.69 2.41 9.58
N GLU A 70 20.27 1.26 9.96
CA GLU A 70 21.72 1.02 9.92
C GLU A 70 22.27 1.27 8.52
N LYS A 71 21.64 0.73 7.48
CA LYS A 71 22.05 0.91 6.09
C LYS A 71 21.99 2.37 5.65
N THR A 72 21.02 3.14 6.13
CA THR A 72 20.80 4.54 5.73
C THR A 72 21.87 5.46 6.31
N PHE A 73 22.31 5.22 7.55
CA PHE A 73 23.42 5.97 8.16
C PHE A 73 24.81 5.54 7.63
N GLY A 74 24.88 4.38 6.96
CA GLY A 74 26.07 3.90 6.27
C GLY A 74 27.24 3.62 7.22
N ASN A 75 28.35 4.38 7.07
CA ASN A 75 29.55 4.20 7.88
C ASN A 75 29.49 4.92 9.24
N VAL A 76 28.47 5.75 9.48
CA VAL A 76 28.31 6.42 10.78
C VAL A 76 27.63 5.44 11.76
N PRO A 77 28.22 5.15 12.92
CA PRO A 77 27.64 4.25 13.90
C PRO A 77 26.23 4.68 14.31
N VAL A 78 25.30 3.74 14.37
CA VAL A 78 23.94 3.96 14.88
C VAL A 78 23.56 2.87 15.87
N THR A 79 22.92 3.27 16.98
CA THR A 79 22.25 2.36 17.89
C THR A 79 20.75 2.41 17.61
N VAL A 80 20.12 1.24 17.43
CA VAL A 80 18.67 1.13 17.27
C VAL A 80 18.08 0.48 18.50
N GLU A 81 17.18 1.20 19.18
CA GLU A 81 16.51 0.77 20.40
C GLU A 81 15.03 0.51 20.10
N PHE A 82 14.54 -0.67 20.50
CA PHE A 82 13.12 -1.01 20.47
C PHE A 82 12.53 -0.78 21.86
N SER A 83 11.80 0.31 22.01
CA SER A 83 11.26 0.72 23.31
C SER A 83 9.94 0.02 23.64
N ASP A 84 9.83 -0.54 24.84
CA ASP A 84 8.60 -1.12 25.40
C ASP A 84 7.75 -0.07 26.15
N SER A 85 8.05 1.23 25.99
CA SER A 85 7.34 2.31 26.68
C SER A 85 5.89 2.42 26.22
N ASP A 86 4.95 2.42 27.18
CA ASP A 86 3.52 2.66 26.99
C ASP A 86 3.14 4.16 27.01
N MET A 87 4.09 5.05 26.70
CA MET A 87 3.81 6.49 26.63
C MET A 87 2.71 6.80 25.62
N PRO A 88 1.86 7.79 25.86
CA PRO A 88 0.91 8.26 24.85
C PRO A 88 1.64 8.76 23.61
N LEU A 89 1.36 8.17 22.46
CA LEU A 89 1.94 8.51 21.17
C LEU A 89 0.90 9.20 20.30
N ALA A 90 1.29 10.27 19.61
CA ALA A 90 0.45 10.93 18.62
C ALA A 90 0.18 10.03 17.39
N HIS A 91 1.08 9.06 17.13
CA HIS A 91 0.93 8.06 16.05
C HIS A 91 1.60 6.74 16.47
N PRO A 92 1.02 5.56 16.14
CA PRO A 92 1.59 4.27 16.50
C PRO A 92 2.97 3.98 15.90
N ASN A 93 3.32 4.61 14.76
CA ASN A 93 4.63 4.46 14.12
C ASN A 93 5.52 5.69 14.41
N THR A 94 5.88 5.88 15.66
CA THR A 94 6.73 6.98 16.13
C THR A 94 8.16 6.49 16.37
N MET A 95 9.15 7.33 16.07
CA MET A 95 10.56 7.14 16.42
C MET A 95 11.21 8.45 16.80
N ASP A 96 12.21 8.40 17.70
CA ASP A 96 13.12 9.49 17.98
C ASP A 96 14.47 9.24 17.29
N LEU A 97 14.99 10.25 16.62
CA LEU A 97 16.31 10.26 16.01
C LEU A 97 17.18 11.27 16.78
N ILE A 98 18.37 10.86 17.21
CA ILE A 98 19.28 11.65 18.00
C ILE A 98 20.65 11.62 17.32
N ALA A 99 21.26 12.78 17.18
CA ALA A 99 22.61 12.95 16.60
C ALA A 99 23.59 13.39 17.69
N TYR A 100 24.78 12.80 17.69
CA TYR A 100 25.84 13.08 18.64
C TYR A 100 27.12 13.55 17.94
N ARG A 101 27.92 14.35 18.68
CA ARG A 101 29.31 14.65 18.37
C ARG A 101 30.13 14.40 19.63
N GLY A 102 30.91 13.33 19.65
CA GLY A 102 31.47 12.80 20.88
C GLY A 102 30.36 12.37 21.84
N ASP A 103 30.38 12.91 23.04
CA ASP A 103 29.35 12.64 24.06
C ASP A 103 28.22 13.68 24.08
N GLU A 104 28.28 14.72 23.24
CA GLU A 104 27.28 15.79 23.17
C GLU A 104 26.14 15.43 22.21
N GLU A 105 24.90 15.55 22.68
CA GLU A 105 23.70 15.50 21.83
C GLU A 105 23.59 16.84 21.09
N ILE A 106 23.71 16.80 19.75
CA ILE A 106 23.72 18.01 18.91
C ILE A 106 22.38 18.29 18.22
N ASP A 107 21.55 17.26 18.02
CA ASP A 107 20.19 17.41 17.49
C ASP A 107 19.31 16.22 17.89
N ARG A 108 17.99 16.49 18.02
CA ARG A 108 16.98 15.48 18.28
C ARG A 108 15.74 15.79 17.50
N ALA A 109 15.14 14.77 16.90
CA ALA A 109 13.88 14.90 16.20
C ALA A 109 12.96 13.71 16.48
N ARG A 110 11.70 13.98 16.80
CA ARG A 110 10.65 12.96 16.83
C ARG A 110 9.97 12.91 15.47
N VAL A 111 9.82 11.71 14.94
CA VAL A 111 9.30 11.46 13.59
C VAL A 111 8.20 10.42 13.64
N MET A 112 7.11 10.66 12.94
CA MET A 112 5.99 9.73 12.75
C MET A 112 5.96 9.25 11.31
N SER A 113 5.86 7.94 11.10
CA SER A 113 5.67 7.33 9.77
C SER A 113 4.18 7.05 9.55
N VAL A 114 3.51 7.94 8.82
CA VAL A 114 2.04 8.02 8.73
C VAL A 114 1.44 7.23 7.57
N GLY A 115 2.14 6.21 7.09
CA GLY A 115 1.69 5.35 5.99
C GLY A 115 2.16 5.81 4.61
N GLY A 116 2.19 4.87 3.63
CA GLY A 116 2.62 5.15 2.25
C GLY A 116 4.04 5.73 2.12
N GLY A 117 4.94 5.50 3.09
CA GLY A 117 6.27 6.10 3.13
C GLY A 117 6.28 7.61 3.42
N LYS A 118 5.17 8.17 3.91
CA LYS A 118 5.09 9.57 4.36
C LYS A 118 5.57 9.66 5.80
N ILE A 119 6.31 10.72 6.11
CA ILE A 119 6.82 11.02 7.46
C ILE A 119 6.41 12.42 7.89
N VAL A 120 6.30 12.59 9.21
CA VAL A 120 6.00 13.85 9.89
C VAL A 120 7.00 14.08 10.99
N PHE A 121 7.72 15.20 10.98
CA PHE A 121 8.57 15.62 12.10
C PHE A 121 7.73 16.41 13.12
N GLU A 122 7.81 16.06 14.40
CA GLU A 122 7.11 16.78 15.45
C GLU A 122 7.60 18.25 15.49
N GLY A 123 6.65 19.19 15.63
CA GLY A 123 6.95 20.62 15.67
C GLY A 123 7.37 21.25 14.32
N SER A 124 7.46 20.48 13.25
CA SER A 124 7.61 21.06 11.92
C SER A 124 6.23 21.36 11.35
N THR A 125 6.03 22.62 10.92
CA THR A 125 5.06 22.90 9.88
C THR A 125 5.57 22.19 8.64
N LEU A 126 5.01 21.00 8.36
CA LEU A 126 5.30 20.29 7.12
C LEU A 126 5.09 21.28 5.97
N ALA A 127 6.01 21.31 5.03
CA ALA A 127 5.67 21.81 3.71
C ALA A 127 4.39 21.06 3.31
N GLU A 128 3.30 21.79 3.17
CA GLU A 128 2.00 21.20 2.83
C GLU A 128 2.21 20.37 1.57
N VAL A 129 1.96 19.07 1.66
CA VAL A 129 2.00 18.23 0.47
C VAL A 129 0.95 18.78 -0.47
N PRO A 130 1.31 19.16 -1.71
CA PRO A 130 0.36 19.72 -2.64
C PRO A 130 -0.88 18.83 -2.75
N ARG A 131 -2.05 19.45 -2.59
CA ARG A 131 -3.36 18.80 -2.72
C ARG A 131 -4.05 19.33 -3.96
N PRO A 132 -3.62 18.89 -5.15
CA PRO A 132 -4.10 19.43 -6.40
C PRO A 132 -5.58 19.15 -6.66
N TYR A 133 -6.14 18.10 -6.06
CA TYR A 133 -7.53 17.72 -6.25
C TYR A 133 -8.44 18.47 -5.29
N GLY A 134 -9.28 19.34 -5.83
CA GLY A 134 -10.29 20.08 -5.04
C GLY A 134 -11.51 19.24 -4.64
N LEU A 135 -11.78 18.15 -5.38
CA LEU A 135 -12.86 17.20 -5.11
C LEU A 135 -12.33 16.01 -4.31
N SER A 136 -13.10 15.56 -3.31
CA SER A 136 -12.71 14.46 -2.43
C SER A 136 -13.84 13.46 -2.15
N SER A 137 -14.89 13.44 -2.97
CA SER A 137 -15.90 12.37 -3.03
C SER A 137 -15.97 11.80 -4.45
N PHE A 138 -16.30 10.51 -4.56
CA PHE A 138 -16.48 9.91 -5.88
C PHE A 138 -17.68 10.47 -6.61
N GLU A 139 -18.76 10.78 -5.90
CA GLU A 139 -19.96 11.39 -6.45
C GLU A 139 -19.66 12.74 -7.14
N ASP A 140 -18.90 13.62 -6.49
CA ASP A 140 -18.51 14.93 -7.06
C ASP A 140 -17.60 14.76 -8.28
N ILE A 141 -16.63 13.82 -8.22
CA ILE A 141 -15.73 13.51 -9.35
C ILE A 141 -16.52 12.95 -10.53
N CYS A 142 -17.46 12.02 -10.30
CA CYS A 142 -18.34 11.50 -11.34
C CYS A 142 -19.18 12.59 -12.00
N THR A 143 -19.75 13.48 -11.18
CA THR A 143 -20.55 14.60 -11.69
C THR A 143 -19.70 15.52 -12.57
N TYR A 144 -18.47 15.83 -12.15
CA TYR A 144 -17.53 16.59 -12.96
C TYR A 144 -17.20 15.88 -14.28
N CYS A 145 -16.83 14.60 -14.21
CA CYS A 145 -16.48 13.81 -15.40
C CYS A 145 -17.62 13.71 -16.41
N ARG A 146 -18.86 13.54 -15.94
CA ARG A 146 -20.06 13.50 -16.81
C ARG A 146 -20.33 14.85 -17.48
N ASN A 147 -20.22 15.95 -16.74
CA ASN A 147 -20.43 17.30 -17.27
C ASN A 147 -19.40 17.69 -18.34
N GLU A 148 -18.17 17.19 -18.20
CA GLU A 148 -17.07 17.45 -19.11
C GLU A 148 -16.92 16.40 -20.22
N ASP A 149 -17.72 15.33 -20.18
CA ASP A 149 -17.65 14.15 -21.10
C ASP A 149 -16.25 13.55 -21.16
N ILE A 150 -15.67 13.29 -19.96
CA ILE A 150 -14.32 12.74 -19.80
C ILE A 150 -14.29 11.48 -18.94
N ARG A 151 -13.22 10.69 -19.11
CA ARG A 151 -12.91 9.52 -18.31
C ARG A 151 -12.26 9.91 -16.98
N LEU A 152 -12.22 8.96 -16.04
CA LEU A 152 -11.62 9.17 -14.71
C LEU A 152 -10.12 9.49 -14.78
N TRP A 153 -9.37 8.81 -15.66
CA TRP A 153 -7.95 9.11 -15.86
C TRP A 153 -7.72 10.49 -16.48
N GLU A 154 -8.61 10.97 -17.39
CA GLU A 154 -8.52 12.30 -17.98
C GLU A 154 -8.74 13.40 -16.95
N TYR A 155 -9.66 13.17 -15.99
CA TYR A 155 -9.82 14.06 -14.84
C TYR A 155 -8.50 14.25 -14.08
N ALA A 156 -7.82 13.14 -13.76
CA ALA A 156 -6.53 13.22 -13.07
C ALA A 156 -5.46 13.96 -13.89
N CYS A 157 -5.36 13.70 -15.18
CA CYS A 157 -4.43 14.39 -16.08
C CYS A 157 -4.74 15.88 -16.21
N ARG A 158 -6.01 16.29 -16.19
CA ARG A 158 -6.38 17.70 -16.17
C ARG A 158 -5.96 18.41 -14.87
N VAL A 159 -6.03 17.70 -13.74
CA VAL A 159 -5.68 18.25 -12.43
C VAL A 159 -4.18 18.30 -12.21
N GLU A 160 -3.44 17.22 -12.54
CA GLU A 160 -1.99 17.10 -12.27
C GLU A 160 -1.10 17.50 -13.46
N GLY A 161 -1.68 17.67 -14.64
CA GLY A 161 -0.96 18.03 -15.86
C GLY A 161 -0.33 16.84 -16.60
N SER A 162 0.30 17.14 -17.74
CA SER A 162 0.85 16.13 -18.68
C SER A 162 2.01 15.31 -18.13
N ALA A 163 2.68 15.75 -17.07
CA ALA A 163 3.78 15.00 -16.44
C ALA A 163 3.31 13.72 -15.74
N LEU A 164 2.01 13.63 -15.37
CA LEU A 164 1.46 12.48 -14.67
C LEU A 164 1.58 11.19 -15.51
N GLU A 165 1.23 11.21 -16.80
CA GLU A 165 1.31 10.02 -17.64
C GLU A 165 2.76 9.48 -17.72
N GLY A 166 3.74 10.38 -17.86
CA GLY A 166 5.16 9.98 -17.88
C GLY A 166 5.63 9.37 -16.56
N TYR A 167 5.20 9.93 -15.43
CA TYR A 167 5.47 9.35 -14.11
C TYR A 167 4.84 7.96 -13.97
N MET A 168 3.58 7.81 -14.37
CA MET A 168 2.85 6.56 -14.27
C MET A 168 3.37 5.48 -15.23
N ASP A 169 3.94 5.86 -16.37
CA ASP A 169 4.67 4.92 -17.22
C ASP A 169 5.89 4.34 -16.48
N GLY A 170 6.70 5.19 -15.83
CA GLY A 170 7.80 4.74 -14.97
C GLY A 170 7.34 3.80 -13.84
N ILE A 171 6.20 4.08 -13.23
CA ILE A 171 5.55 3.21 -12.23
C ILE A 171 5.21 1.85 -12.84
N TRP A 172 4.58 1.84 -14.02
CA TRP A 172 4.24 0.59 -14.70
C TRP A 172 5.46 -0.25 -15.08
N GLN A 173 6.54 0.37 -15.59
CA GLN A 173 7.79 -0.34 -15.88
C GLN A 173 8.37 -0.98 -14.61
N SER A 174 8.35 -0.26 -13.48
CA SER A 174 8.81 -0.77 -12.18
C SER A 174 7.96 -1.95 -11.69
N MET A 175 6.63 -1.90 -11.86
CA MET A 175 5.73 -3.01 -11.53
C MET A 175 6.01 -4.24 -12.38
N LYS A 176 6.19 -4.08 -13.70
CA LYS A 176 6.56 -5.18 -14.61
C LYS A 176 7.89 -5.81 -14.24
N GLU A 177 8.87 -5.00 -13.88
CA GLU A 177 10.18 -5.49 -13.47
C GLU A 177 10.11 -6.31 -12.17
N SER A 178 9.35 -5.85 -11.18
CA SER A 178 9.13 -6.59 -9.94
C SER A 178 8.49 -7.97 -10.20
N ILE A 179 7.48 -8.04 -11.08
CA ILE A 179 6.87 -9.32 -11.49
C ILE A 179 7.92 -10.23 -12.15
N ARG A 180 8.68 -9.71 -13.14
CA ARG A 180 9.68 -10.50 -13.88
C ARG A 180 10.74 -11.09 -12.95
N ARG A 181 11.25 -10.32 -12.00
CA ARG A 181 12.22 -10.80 -11.01
C ARG A 181 11.61 -11.87 -10.12
N GLY A 182 10.43 -11.63 -9.55
CA GLY A 182 9.77 -12.58 -8.69
C GLY A 182 9.45 -13.92 -9.35
N LEU A 183 9.13 -13.92 -10.65
CA LEU A 183 8.89 -15.16 -11.41
C LEU A 183 10.16 -15.98 -11.68
N THR A 184 11.34 -15.40 -11.54
CA THR A 184 12.62 -16.11 -11.73
C THR A 184 13.28 -16.49 -10.40
N ASP A 185 12.92 -15.79 -9.33
CA ASP A 185 13.52 -15.94 -8.01
C ASP A 185 13.07 -17.22 -7.29
N THR A 186 13.93 -17.76 -6.43
CA THR A 186 13.69 -19.01 -5.70
C THR A 186 14.34 -18.95 -4.31
N GLY A 187 14.03 -19.92 -3.47
CA GLY A 187 14.60 -20.06 -2.15
C GLY A 187 13.63 -19.70 -1.04
N VAL A 188 14.16 -19.42 0.14
CA VAL A 188 13.41 -19.12 1.36
C VAL A 188 13.38 -17.62 1.60
N LEU A 189 12.23 -17.09 2.00
CA LEU A 189 12.08 -15.69 2.39
C LEU A 189 12.86 -15.40 3.70
N PRO A 190 13.43 -14.20 3.86
CA PRO A 190 14.14 -13.83 5.07
C PRO A 190 13.20 -13.72 6.28
N GLY A 191 13.74 -13.84 7.51
CA GLY A 191 12.99 -13.61 8.76
C GLY A 191 12.69 -14.85 9.60
N GLY A 192 13.05 -16.04 9.13
CA GLY A 192 13.04 -17.26 9.99
C GLY A 192 11.76 -18.10 9.97
N LEU A 193 10.69 -17.66 9.27
CA LEU A 193 9.45 -18.47 9.13
C LEU A 193 9.62 -19.69 8.18
N GLY A 194 10.70 -19.77 7.42
CA GLY A 194 10.93 -20.88 6.49
C GLY A 194 10.01 -20.86 5.25
N VAL A 195 9.38 -19.73 4.96
CA VAL A 195 8.45 -19.60 3.82
C VAL A 195 9.22 -19.72 2.50
N GLN A 196 8.88 -20.71 1.71
CA GLN A 196 9.43 -20.91 0.37
C GLN A 196 8.81 -19.93 -0.63
N LYS A 197 9.62 -19.38 -1.55
CA LYS A 197 9.13 -18.64 -2.70
C LYS A 197 8.38 -19.57 -3.65
N LYS A 198 7.15 -19.20 -4.00
CA LYS A 198 6.22 -20.07 -4.75
C LYS A 198 5.85 -19.50 -6.13
N ALA A 199 6.13 -18.21 -6.39
CA ALA A 199 5.72 -17.54 -7.63
C ALA A 199 6.18 -18.28 -8.90
N LYS A 200 7.47 -18.63 -8.95
CA LYS A 200 8.07 -19.39 -10.07
C LYS A 200 7.40 -20.76 -10.24
N HIS A 201 7.13 -21.45 -9.14
CA HIS A 201 6.45 -22.74 -9.17
C HIS A 201 5.04 -22.59 -9.73
N LEU A 202 4.24 -21.67 -9.20
CA LEU A 202 2.89 -21.39 -9.69
C LEU A 202 2.88 -21.02 -11.18
N TYR A 203 3.84 -20.21 -11.62
CA TYR A 203 3.92 -19.76 -13.00
C TYR A 203 4.22 -20.92 -13.97
N ASN A 204 5.15 -21.79 -13.61
CA ASN A 204 5.63 -22.89 -14.46
C ASN A 204 4.78 -24.17 -14.36
N GLN A 205 3.93 -24.28 -13.35
CA GLN A 205 3.09 -25.45 -13.15
C GLN A 205 2.10 -25.57 -14.31
N GLN A 206 2.00 -26.78 -14.87
CA GLN A 206 1.03 -27.11 -15.91
C GLN A 206 0.27 -28.36 -15.46
N HIS A 207 -1.05 -28.29 -15.57
CA HIS A 207 -1.93 -29.43 -15.35
C HIS A 207 -2.56 -29.82 -16.68
N ILE A 208 -2.62 -31.12 -16.98
CA ILE A 208 -3.15 -31.64 -18.25
C ILE A 208 -4.60 -31.19 -18.45
N ASP A 209 -5.38 -31.16 -17.37
CA ASP A 209 -6.82 -30.86 -17.40
C ASP A 209 -7.12 -29.44 -16.85
N GLU A 210 -6.18 -28.48 -16.96
CA GLU A 210 -6.37 -27.13 -16.46
C GLU A 210 -7.39 -26.36 -17.33
N SER A 211 -8.54 -26.00 -16.74
CA SER A 211 -9.51 -25.14 -17.43
C SER A 211 -8.95 -23.72 -17.63
N ALA A 212 -9.57 -22.95 -18.53
CA ALA A 212 -9.19 -21.56 -18.77
C ALA A 212 -9.26 -20.71 -17.50
N GLU A 213 -10.29 -20.95 -16.67
CA GLU A 213 -10.54 -20.25 -15.41
C GLU A 213 -9.48 -20.63 -14.34
N THR A 214 -9.15 -21.91 -14.22
CA THR A 214 -8.10 -22.40 -13.32
C THR A 214 -6.75 -21.82 -13.71
N ARG A 215 -6.45 -21.77 -15.00
CA ARG A 215 -5.23 -21.16 -15.53
C ARG A 215 -5.19 -19.66 -15.23
N GLU A 216 -6.30 -18.94 -15.45
CA GLU A 216 -6.40 -17.51 -15.08
C GLU A 216 -6.08 -17.30 -13.62
N ASN A 217 -6.74 -18.05 -12.74
CA ASN A 217 -6.52 -17.97 -11.28
C ASN A 217 -5.04 -18.21 -10.95
N ARG A 218 -4.46 -19.31 -11.43
CA ARG A 218 -3.06 -19.64 -11.16
C ARG A 218 -2.09 -18.57 -11.67
N MET A 219 -2.30 -18.02 -12.87
CA MET A 219 -1.42 -17.00 -13.44
C MET A 219 -1.50 -15.68 -12.69
N VAL A 220 -2.71 -15.21 -12.33
CA VAL A 220 -2.90 -14.00 -11.53
C VAL A 220 -2.28 -14.18 -10.15
N CYS A 221 -2.50 -15.33 -9.50
CA CYS A 221 -1.87 -15.65 -8.23
C CYS A 221 -0.34 -15.67 -8.35
N ALA A 222 0.22 -16.26 -9.39
CA ALA A 222 1.67 -16.29 -9.61
C ALA A 222 2.26 -14.87 -9.71
N PHE A 223 1.59 -13.95 -10.38
CA PHE A 223 2.04 -12.56 -10.49
C PHE A 223 1.92 -11.80 -9.16
N ALA A 224 0.84 -12.02 -8.41
CA ALA A 224 0.67 -11.43 -7.09
C ALA A 224 1.73 -11.96 -6.10
N PHE A 225 2.00 -13.27 -6.10
CA PHE A 225 3.08 -13.87 -5.33
C PHE A 225 4.45 -13.30 -5.73
N ALA A 226 4.72 -13.14 -7.03
CA ALA A 226 5.98 -12.62 -7.53
C ALA A 226 6.33 -11.26 -6.91
N VAL A 227 5.39 -10.30 -6.94
CA VAL A 227 5.60 -8.98 -6.33
C VAL A 227 5.67 -9.06 -4.81
N SER A 228 4.78 -9.84 -4.19
CA SER A 228 4.73 -9.95 -2.72
C SER A 228 5.98 -10.62 -2.15
N GLU A 229 6.57 -11.61 -2.84
CA GLU A 229 7.83 -12.25 -2.47
C GLU A 229 9.03 -11.31 -2.67
N GLN A 230 9.03 -10.48 -3.72
CA GLN A 230 10.02 -9.40 -3.89
C GLN A 230 9.91 -8.39 -2.75
N ASN A 231 8.68 -7.98 -2.41
CA ASN A 231 8.43 -7.11 -1.26
C ASN A 231 8.98 -7.71 0.04
N ALA A 232 8.63 -8.95 0.36
CA ALA A 232 9.07 -9.66 1.56
C ALA A 232 10.58 -9.88 1.62
N SER A 233 11.25 -9.92 0.46
CA SER A 233 12.70 -10.02 0.33
C SER A 233 13.44 -8.68 0.50
N GLY A 234 12.71 -7.55 0.65
CA GLY A 234 13.31 -6.21 0.75
C GLY A 234 13.76 -5.65 -0.60
N GLU A 235 13.25 -6.19 -1.69
CA GLU A 235 13.54 -5.73 -3.05
C GLU A 235 12.67 -4.53 -3.44
N THR A 236 12.97 -3.95 -4.62
CA THR A 236 12.25 -2.80 -5.13
C THR A 236 10.88 -3.19 -5.66
N ILE A 237 9.84 -2.54 -5.13
CA ILE A 237 8.44 -2.65 -5.54
C ILE A 237 7.81 -1.26 -5.68
N VAL A 238 6.57 -1.21 -6.12
CA VAL A 238 5.76 0.02 -6.12
C VAL A 238 4.65 -0.12 -5.08
N THR A 239 4.47 0.91 -4.25
CA THR A 239 3.31 0.96 -3.33
C THR A 239 2.00 1.08 -4.12
N ALA A 240 0.99 0.24 -3.79
CA ALA A 240 -0.33 0.29 -4.42
C ALA A 240 -1.44 -0.23 -3.47
N PRO A 241 -1.88 0.51 -2.44
CA PRO A 241 -1.35 1.80 -1.99
C PRO A 241 -0.16 1.68 -1.04
N THR A 242 0.14 0.49 -0.50
CA THR A 242 1.23 0.20 0.46
C THR A 242 2.14 -0.90 -0.09
N CYS A 243 3.29 -1.12 0.58
CA CYS A 243 4.17 -2.25 0.26
C CYS A 243 3.48 -3.59 0.49
N GLY A 244 2.76 -3.73 1.61
CA GLY A 244 2.08 -4.98 1.99
C GLY A 244 1.01 -5.44 1.00
N ALA A 245 0.45 -4.51 0.22
CA ALA A 245 -0.59 -4.78 -0.77
C ALA A 245 -0.11 -4.59 -2.24
N SER A 246 1.19 -4.43 -2.45
CA SER A 246 1.80 -4.08 -3.73
C SER A 246 1.62 -5.11 -4.84
N GLY A 247 1.24 -6.35 -4.50
CA GLY A 247 1.06 -7.44 -5.47
C GLY A 247 -0.28 -7.44 -6.19
N VAL A 248 -1.32 -6.81 -5.62
CA VAL A 248 -2.71 -6.93 -6.11
C VAL A 248 -2.89 -6.28 -7.48
N LEU A 249 -2.69 -4.97 -7.55
CA LEU A 249 -2.93 -4.17 -8.75
C LEU A 249 -2.07 -4.59 -9.95
N PRO A 250 -0.74 -4.74 -9.81
CA PRO A 250 0.09 -5.14 -10.94
C PRO A 250 -0.20 -6.55 -11.44
N ALA A 251 -0.59 -7.48 -10.58
CA ALA A 251 -0.94 -8.85 -11.00
C ALA A 251 -2.14 -8.87 -11.95
N VAL A 252 -3.19 -8.12 -11.60
CA VAL A 252 -4.41 -8.02 -12.41
C VAL A 252 -4.10 -7.38 -13.77
N LEU A 253 -3.43 -6.22 -13.76
CA LEU A 253 -3.15 -5.49 -15.01
C LEU A 253 -2.15 -6.23 -15.91
N TYR A 254 -1.09 -6.81 -15.34
CA TYR A 254 -0.10 -7.58 -16.11
C TYR A 254 -0.71 -8.82 -16.76
N TYR A 255 -1.61 -9.51 -16.03
CA TYR A 255 -2.36 -10.63 -16.60
C TYR A 255 -3.22 -10.20 -17.79
N GLN A 256 -3.99 -9.13 -17.64
CA GLN A 256 -4.89 -8.65 -18.69
C GLN A 256 -4.11 -8.09 -19.88
N GLN A 257 -3.00 -7.39 -19.65
CA GLN A 257 -2.12 -6.94 -20.72
C GLN A 257 -1.65 -8.13 -21.56
N ARG A 258 -1.17 -9.20 -20.94
CA ARG A 258 -0.70 -10.40 -21.65
C ARG A 258 -1.83 -11.18 -22.31
N LYS A 259 -3.00 -11.23 -21.72
CA LYS A 259 -4.16 -11.97 -22.24
C LYS A 259 -4.79 -11.29 -23.43
N ARG A 260 -4.87 -9.97 -23.43
CA ARG A 260 -5.64 -9.17 -24.42
C ARG A 260 -4.79 -8.26 -25.30
N GLY A 261 -3.49 -8.12 -25.01
CA GLY A 261 -2.57 -7.32 -25.83
C GLY A 261 -2.70 -5.81 -25.62
N TYR A 262 -3.18 -5.36 -24.46
CA TYR A 262 -3.22 -3.93 -24.14
C TYR A 262 -1.85 -3.29 -24.21
N SER A 263 -1.79 -2.05 -24.71
CA SER A 263 -0.58 -1.22 -24.71
C SER A 263 -0.22 -0.74 -23.31
N ASP A 264 1.04 -0.36 -23.10
CA ASP A 264 1.46 0.26 -21.83
C ASP A 264 0.67 1.53 -21.52
N ARG A 265 0.29 2.31 -22.55
CA ARG A 265 -0.51 3.53 -22.37
C ARG A 265 -1.91 3.23 -21.82
N GLU A 266 -2.60 2.21 -22.33
CA GLU A 266 -3.90 1.80 -21.78
C GLU A 266 -3.78 1.34 -20.33
N ILE A 267 -2.71 0.63 -20.00
CA ILE A 267 -2.44 0.24 -18.61
C ILE A 267 -2.15 1.48 -17.72
N VAL A 268 -1.42 2.47 -18.23
CA VAL A 268 -1.17 3.74 -17.50
C VAL A 268 -2.48 4.46 -17.21
N HIS A 269 -3.40 4.56 -18.17
CA HIS A 269 -4.72 5.16 -17.94
C HIS A 269 -5.52 4.39 -16.88
N ALA A 270 -5.47 3.05 -16.91
CA ALA A 270 -6.10 2.21 -15.90
C ALA A 270 -5.46 2.42 -14.51
N LEU A 271 -4.12 2.50 -14.42
CA LEU A 271 -3.41 2.81 -13.18
C LEU A 271 -3.82 4.16 -12.59
N ILE A 272 -3.96 5.19 -13.43
CA ILE A 272 -4.41 6.52 -13.02
C ILE A 272 -5.83 6.44 -12.43
N SER A 273 -6.76 5.77 -13.12
CA SER A 273 -8.14 5.58 -12.63
C SER A 273 -8.19 4.83 -11.29
N GLY A 274 -7.43 3.73 -11.17
CA GLY A 274 -7.27 3.02 -9.90
C GLY A 274 -6.65 3.88 -8.81
N GLY A 275 -5.73 4.76 -9.17
CA GLY A 275 -5.09 5.72 -8.27
C GLY A 275 -6.07 6.73 -7.66
N ILE A 276 -7.04 7.23 -8.43
CA ILE A 276 -8.10 8.11 -7.90
C ILE A 276 -8.89 7.39 -6.80
N ILE A 277 -9.25 6.12 -6.99
CA ILE A 277 -9.94 5.33 -5.96
C ILE A 277 -9.07 5.18 -4.71
N GLY A 278 -7.80 4.80 -4.86
CA GLY A 278 -6.87 4.69 -3.74
C GLY A 278 -6.69 6.00 -2.98
N ASN A 279 -6.66 7.11 -3.70
CA ASN A 279 -6.50 8.45 -3.12
C ASN A 279 -7.76 8.94 -2.38
N LEU A 280 -8.95 8.61 -2.87
CA LEU A 280 -10.22 8.82 -2.15
C LEU A 280 -10.24 8.08 -0.83
N ILE A 281 -9.84 6.82 -0.82
CA ILE A 281 -9.79 5.99 0.39
C ILE A 281 -8.74 6.53 1.36
N LYS A 282 -7.54 6.87 0.87
CA LYS A 282 -6.46 7.48 1.67
C LYS A 282 -6.91 8.78 2.34
N THR A 283 -7.71 9.59 1.64
CA THR A 283 -8.15 10.91 2.12
C THR A 283 -9.31 10.81 3.12
N ASN A 284 -10.28 9.93 2.88
CA ASN A 284 -11.53 9.87 3.65
C ASN A 284 -11.54 8.77 4.72
N ALA A 285 -10.59 7.81 4.65
CA ALA A 285 -10.41 6.76 5.64
C ALA A 285 -8.93 6.64 6.03
N SER A 286 -8.29 5.51 5.71
CA SER A 286 -6.85 5.29 5.87
C SER A 286 -6.37 4.21 4.91
N ILE A 287 -5.06 4.20 4.62
CA ILE A 287 -4.36 3.11 3.94
C ILE A 287 -3.36 2.41 4.86
N SER A 288 -3.42 2.65 6.17
CA SER A 288 -2.47 2.13 7.16
C SER A 288 -3.05 0.91 7.89
N GLY A 289 -2.33 -0.21 7.88
CA GLY A 289 -2.68 -1.40 8.64
C GLY A 289 -2.66 -1.15 10.15
N ALA A 290 -1.77 -0.28 10.64
CA ALA A 290 -1.68 0.10 12.04
C ALA A 290 -2.87 0.96 12.53
N GLU A 291 -3.55 1.66 11.60
CA GLU A 291 -4.74 2.48 11.91
C GLU A 291 -6.04 1.70 11.74
N CYS A 292 -6.21 1.03 10.62
CA CYS A 292 -7.49 0.45 10.20
C CYS A 292 -7.43 -1.04 9.85
N GLY A 293 -6.35 -1.77 10.19
CA GLY A 293 -6.21 -3.17 9.81
C GLY A 293 -5.90 -3.38 8.32
N CYS A 294 -5.87 -4.63 7.89
CA CYS A 294 -5.54 -4.97 6.50
C CYS A 294 -6.65 -4.61 5.49
N GLN A 295 -7.86 -4.31 5.94
CA GLN A 295 -8.92 -3.73 5.09
C GLN A 295 -8.46 -2.43 4.44
N ALA A 296 -7.65 -1.62 5.15
CA ALA A 296 -7.09 -0.38 4.64
C ALA A 296 -6.00 -0.60 3.57
N GLU A 297 -5.22 -1.66 3.67
CA GLU A 297 -4.16 -1.97 2.72
C GLU A 297 -4.67 -2.82 1.55
N VAL A 298 -5.04 -4.07 1.83
CA VAL A 298 -5.46 -5.05 0.81
C VAL A 298 -6.84 -4.72 0.25
N GLY A 299 -7.77 -4.24 1.08
CA GLY A 299 -9.09 -3.79 0.61
C GLY A 299 -8.97 -2.61 -0.36
N THR A 300 -8.15 -1.61 -0.03
CA THR A 300 -7.85 -0.49 -0.94
C THR A 300 -7.18 -0.96 -2.23
N ALA A 301 -6.19 -1.85 -2.14
CA ALA A 301 -5.50 -2.39 -3.32
C ALA A 301 -6.46 -3.15 -4.24
N CYS A 302 -7.40 -3.93 -3.66
CA CYS A 302 -8.45 -4.62 -4.40
C CYS A 302 -9.39 -3.63 -5.11
N ALA A 303 -9.81 -2.55 -4.43
CA ALA A 303 -10.65 -1.51 -5.02
C ALA A 303 -9.94 -0.76 -6.16
N MET A 304 -8.66 -0.42 -5.96
CA MET A 304 -7.80 0.17 -7.00
C MET A 304 -7.71 -0.75 -8.23
N ALA A 305 -7.45 -2.05 -8.00
CA ALA A 305 -7.34 -3.04 -9.07
C ALA A 305 -8.68 -3.26 -9.79
N SER A 306 -9.80 -3.26 -9.07
CA SER A 306 -11.14 -3.37 -9.65
C SER A 306 -11.47 -2.16 -10.53
N ALA A 307 -11.23 -0.95 -10.04
CA ALA A 307 -11.46 0.27 -10.80
C ALA A 307 -10.55 0.35 -12.04
N ALA A 308 -9.25 0.02 -11.89
CA ALA A 308 -8.31 -0.01 -13.00
C ALA A 308 -8.71 -1.05 -14.08
N LEU A 309 -9.18 -2.22 -13.67
CA LEU A 309 -9.64 -3.24 -14.59
C LEU A 309 -10.95 -2.83 -15.28
N ALA A 310 -11.87 -2.21 -14.56
CA ALA A 310 -13.12 -1.69 -15.13
C ALA A 310 -12.82 -0.57 -16.15
N GLU A 311 -11.88 0.34 -15.86
CA GLU A 311 -11.39 1.35 -16.80
C GLU A 311 -10.79 0.71 -18.05
N LEU A 312 -9.91 -0.30 -17.88
CA LEU A 312 -9.25 -1.00 -18.97
C LEU A 312 -10.25 -1.72 -19.89
N PHE A 313 -11.40 -2.15 -19.34
CA PHE A 313 -12.49 -2.74 -20.12
C PHE A 313 -13.44 -1.69 -20.74
N GLY A 314 -13.17 -0.40 -20.56
CA GLY A 314 -13.99 0.69 -21.08
C GLY A 314 -15.35 0.81 -20.42
N LEU A 315 -15.52 0.29 -19.20
CA LEU A 315 -16.78 0.40 -18.48
C LEU A 315 -17.08 1.85 -18.09
N ASP A 316 -18.35 2.17 -17.90
CA ASP A 316 -18.78 3.48 -17.44
C ASP A 316 -18.44 3.76 -15.97
N LEU A 317 -18.59 5.02 -15.56
CA LEU A 317 -18.23 5.48 -14.21
C LEU A 317 -19.03 4.77 -13.12
N ASP A 318 -20.30 4.40 -13.37
CA ASP A 318 -21.15 3.70 -12.42
C ASP A 318 -20.63 2.29 -12.15
N LYS A 319 -20.18 1.60 -13.20
CA LYS A 319 -19.59 0.26 -13.08
C LYS A 319 -18.20 0.30 -12.44
N ILE A 320 -17.40 1.33 -12.73
CA ILE A 320 -16.10 1.55 -12.06
C ILE A 320 -16.33 1.75 -10.57
N GLU A 321 -17.28 2.61 -10.19
CA GLU A 321 -17.64 2.84 -8.79
C GLU A 321 -18.11 1.56 -8.10
N TYR A 322 -19.02 0.83 -8.74
CA TYR A 322 -19.59 -0.36 -8.15
C TYR A 322 -18.55 -1.48 -7.99
N ALA A 323 -17.64 -1.65 -8.96
CA ALA A 323 -16.54 -2.61 -8.82
C ALA A 323 -15.63 -2.27 -7.63
N ALA A 324 -15.30 -1.00 -7.42
CA ALA A 324 -14.50 -0.56 -6.29
C ALA A 324 -15.24 -0.70 -4.96
N GLU A 325 -16.54 -0.41 -4.94
CA GLU A 325 -17.42 -0.58 -3.78
C GLU A 325 -17.48 -2.05 -3.34
N ILE A 326 -17.83 -2.98 -4.24
CA ILE A 326 -17.84 -4.43 -3.97
C ILE A 326 -16.49 -4.89 -3.42
N ALA A 327 -15.40 -4.38 -3.99
CA ALA A 327 -14.07 -4.76 -3.55
C ALA A 327 -13.78 -4.37 -2.10
N ILE A 328 -14.20 -3.17 -1.66
CA ILE A 328 -13.98 -2.71 -0.28
C ILE A 328 -14.91 -3.45 0.68
N GLU A 329 -16.22 -3.51 0.39
CA GLU A 329 -17.18 -4.08 1.34
C GLU A 329 -16.83 -5.52 1.73
N HIS A 330 -16.28 -6.30 0.80
CA HIS A 330 -15.84 -7.68 1.04
C HIS A 330 -14.48 -7.81 1.74
N HIS A 331 -13.85 -6.69 2.10
CA HIS A 331 -12.65 -6.65 2.93
C HIS A 331 -12.88 -6.00 4.28
N LEU A 332 -14.10 -5.49 4.57
CA LEU A 332 -14.42 -4.91 5.87
C LEU A 332 -14.18 -5.92 6.99
N GLY A 333 -13.58 -5.45 8.09
CA GLY A 333 -13.21 -6.27 9.23
C GLY A 333 -11.92 -7.08 9.07
N LEU A 334 -11.19 -6.97 7.95
CA LEU A 334 -9.94 -7.71 7.74
C LEU A 334 -8.84 -7.19 8.67
N THR A 335 -8.40 -8.07 9.58
CA THR A 335 -7.34 -7.78 10.57
C THR A 335 -5.96 -7.63 9.93
N CYS A 336 -5.04 -6.93 10.59
CA CYS A 336 -3.61 -6.92 10.27
C CYS A 336 -2.84 -7.64 11.37
N ASP A 337 -2.57 -8.92 11.17
CA ASP A 337 -2.03 -9.86 12.14
C ASP A 337 -0.87 -10.70 11.58
N PRO A 338 0.18 -10.06 11.03
CA PRO A 338 1.30 -10.79 10.41
C PRO A 338 2.07 -11.59 11.46
N ILE A 339 2.38 -12.85 11.12
CA ILE A 339 3.15 -13.74 12.00
C ILE A 339 4.57 -13.17 12.16
N ASP A 340 5.03 -13.03 13.40
CA ASP A 340 6.33 -12.44 13.77
C ASP A 340 6.57 -11.03 13.18
N GLY A 341 5.51 -10.29 12.82
CA GLY A 341 5.59 -9.00 12.15
C GLY A 341 6.11 -9.06 10.71
N LEU A 342 6.25 -10.26 10.15
CA LEU A 342 6.76 -10.45 8.78
C LEU A 342 5.65 -10.31 7.74
N VAL A 343 5.85 -9.50 6.72
CA VAL A 343 4.91 -9.32 5.59
C VAL A 343 4.95 -10.54 4.67
N GLN A 344 4.66 -11.72 5.24
CA GLN A 344 4.70 -13.02 4.58
C GLN A 344 3.39 -13.78 4.79
N ILE A 345 3.06 -14.14 6.03
CA ILE A 345 1.86 -14.86 6.41
C ILE A 345 0.98 -13.97 7.27
N PRO A 346 -0.26 -13.68 6.83
CA PRO A 346 -0.95 -14.14 5.62
C PRO A 346 -0.80 -13.21 4.40
N CYS A 347 0.08 -12.21 4.42
CA CYS A 347 0.10 -11.08 3.49
C CYS A 347 0.25 -11.51 2.02
N ILE A 348 1.15 -12.45 1.71
CA ILE A 348 1.39 -12.91 0.34
C ILE A 348 0.13 -13.54 -0.25
N GLU A 349 -0.52 -14.42 0.50
CA GLU A 349 -1.76 -15.08 0.05
C GLU A 349 -2.92 -14.09 -0.05
N ARG A 350 -3.03 -13.12 0.87
CA ARG A 350 -4.05 -12.06 0.79
C ARG A 350 -3.93 -11.24 -0.49
N ASN A 351 -2.73 -10.95 -0.98
CA ASN A 351 -2.54 -10.27 -2.26
C ASN A 351 -3.11 -11.08 -3.44
N ALA A 352 -2.83 -12.38 -3.48
CA ALA A 352 -3.34 -13.26 -4.53
C ALA A 352 -4.87 -13.37 -4.50
N VAL A 353 -5.46 -13.58 -3.32
CA VAL A 353 -6.92 -13.65 -3.15
C VAL A 353 -7.58 -12.32 -3.53
N ALA A 354 -7.01 -11.19 -3.14
CA ALA A 354 -7.53 -9.86 -3.47
C ALA A 354 -7.44 -9.56 -4.98
N ALA A 355 -6.38 -10.02 -5.66
CA ALA A 355 -6.27 -9.88 -7.11
C ALA A 355 -7.39 -10.64 -7.85
N MET A 356 -7.70 -11.86 -7.40
CA MET A 356 -8.82 -12.63 -7.95
C MET A 356 -10.18 -12.01 -7.60
N ARG A 357 -10.33 -11.47 -6.41
CA ARG A 357 -11.52 -10.73 -6.00
C ARG A 357 -11.75 -9.47 -6.84
N ALA A 358 -10.70 -8.78 -7.24
CA ALA A 358 -10.82 -7.61 -8.12
C ALA A 358 -11.42 -7.99 -9.49
N ILE A 359 -11.01 -9.11 -10.07
CA ILE A 359 -11.58 -9.63 -11.32
C ILE A 359 -13.05 -9.99 -11.13
N ASN A 360 -13.37 -10.66 -10.02
CA ASN A 360 -14.75 -11.05 -9.70
C ASN A 360 -15.65 -9.81 -9.46
N ALA A 361 -15.15 -8.78 -8.75
CA ALA A 361 -15.89 -7.54 -8.49
C ALA A 361 -16.27 -6.82 -9.80
N VAL A 362 -15.35 -6.76 -10.78
CA VAL A 362 -15.64 -6.18 -12.11
C VAL A 362 -16.70 -6.98 -12.85
N SER A 363 -16.66 -8.31 -12.79
CA SER A 363 -17.68 -9.16 -13.39
C SER A 363 -19.06 -8.90 -12.77
N LEU A 364 -19.14 -8.84 -11.43
CA LEU A 364 -20.39 -8.56 -10.71
C LEU A 364 -20.93 -7.17 -11.06
N SER A 365 -20.07 -6.13 -11.06
CA SER A 365 -20.51 -4.77 -11.39
C SER A 365 -21.07 -4.66 -12.81
N SER A 366 -20.52 -5.43 -13.74
CA SER A 366 -21.00 -5.47 -15.15
C SER A 366 -22.41 -6.06 -15.26
N PHE A 367 -22.79 -7.00 -14.39
CA PHE A 367 -24.09 -7.65 -14.41
C PHE A 367 -25.16 -6.95 -13.55
N LEU A 368 -24.74 -6.24 -12.49
CA LEU A 368 -25.61 -5.77 -11.42
C LEU A 368 -25.65 -4.25 -11.25
N SER A 369 -25.02 -3.48 -12.14
CA SER A 369 -24.86 -2.02 -11.99
C SER A 369 -26.16 -1.27 -11.71
N ASP A 370 -27.24 -1.64 -12.36
CA ASP A 370 -28.55 -0.96 -12.24
C ASP A 370 -29.27 -1.22 -10.91
N THR A 371 -28.76 -2.16 -10.10
CA THR A 371 -29.38 -2.58 -8.84
C THR A 371 -28.63 -2.08 -7.60
N ARG A 372 -27.51 -1.35 -7.77
CA ARG A 372 -26.69 -0.84 -6.69
C ARG A 372 -27.47 0.02 -5.68
N LYS A 373 -27.24 -0.18 -4.39
CA LYS A 373 -27.89 0.55 -3.28
C LYS A 373 -26.93 1.34 -2.42
N ILE A 374 -25.65 1.00 -2.44
CA ILE A 374 -24.60 1.60 -1.61
C ILE A 374 -23.61 2.32 -2.54
N SER A 375 -23.18 3.53 -2.18
CA SER A 375 -22.14 4.24 -2.92
C SER A 375 -20.75 3.94 -2.36
N LEU A 376 -19.74 4.10 -3.19
CA LEU A 376 -18.33 3.96 -2.79
C LEU A 376 -17.99 4.87 -1.60
N ASP A 377 -18.47 6.12 -1.61
CA ASP A 377 -18.21 7.07 -0.51
C ASP A 377 -18.77 6.58 0.83
N LYS A 378 -19.92 5.90 0.83
CA LYS A 378 -20.50 5.29 2.05
C LYS A 378 -19.66 4.13 2.55
N VAL A 379 -19.20 3.25 1.66
CA VAL A 379 -18.37 2.11 2.06
C VAL A 379 -17.00 2.56 2.57
N ILE A 380 -16.40 3.60 1.98
CA ILE A 380 -15.17 4.21 2.50
C ILE A 380 -15.37 4.73 3.93
N LYS A 381 -16.49 5.39 4.19
CA LYS A 381 -16.85 5.84 5.55
C LYS A 381 -16.99 4.66 6.51
N THR A 382 -17.71 3.60 6.11
CA THR A 382 -17.85 2.37 6.90
C THR A 382 -16.50 1.71 7.16
N MET A 383 -15.58 1.70 6.18
CA MET A 383 -14.22 1.17 6.37
C MET A 383 -13.46 1.95 7.45
N LYS A 384 -13.61 3.27 7.52
CA LYS A 384 -13.02 4.08 8.58
C LYS A 384 -13.60 3.70 9.95
N GLU A 385 -14.92 3.67 10.07
CA GLU A 385 -15.62 3.32 11.32
C GLU A 385 -15.24 1.91 11.80
N THR A 386 -15.28 0.91 10.93
CA THR A 386 -14.87 -0.46 11.28
C THR A 386 -13.38 -0.57 11.62
N GLY A 387 -12.53 0.28 11.02
CA GLY A 387 -11.11 0.37 11.35
C GLY A 387 -10.88 0.93 12.76
N GLU A 388 -11.65 1.94 13.15
CA GLU A 388 -11.62 2.52 14.49
C GLU A 388 -12.10 1.50 15.55
N ASP A 389 -13.09 0.67 15.20
CA ASP A 389 -13.65 -0.38 16.07
C ASP A 389 -12.77 -1.64 16.19
N LEU A 390 -11.83 -1.85 15.29
CA LEU A 390 -10.88 -2.97 15.40
C LEU A 390 -10.04 -2.82 16.67
N ALA A 391 -10.03 -3.88 17.49
CA ALA A 391 -9.17 -3.90 18.67
C ALA A 391 -7.68 -3.73 18.28
N ARG A 392 -6.91 -3.04 19.12
CA ARG A 392 -5.47 -2.75 18.90
C ARG A 392 -4.66 -4.01 18.53
N ALA A 393 -4.98 -5.15 19.12
CA ALA A 393 -4.32 -6.43 18.85
C ALA A 393 -4.41 -6.89 17.38
N TYR A 394 -5.35 -6.34 16.61
CA TYR A 394 -5.58 -6.67 15.19
C TYR A 394 -5.12 -5.56 14.22
N ARG A 395 -4.35 -4.58 14.72
CA ARG A 395 -3.83 -3.45 13.96
C ARG A 395 -2.30 -3.43 13.93
N GLU A 396 -1.71 -4.38 13.17
CA GLU A 396 -0.25 -4.47 12.91
C GLU A 396 0.62 -4.52 14.19
N THR A 397 0.16 -5.26 15.21
CA THR A 397 0.90 -5.42 16.48
C THR A 397 1.50 -6.80 16.67
N SER A 398 1.06 -7.78 15.88
CA SER A 398 1.37 -9.22 16.06
C SER A 398 0.99 -9.77 17.45
N GLU A 399 0.06 -9.12 18.15
CA GLU A 399 -0.41 -9.52 19.49
C GLU A 399 -1.74 -10.31 19.45
N GLY A 400 -2.37 -10.41 18.28
CA GLY A 400 -3.67 -11.06 18.10
C GLY A 400 -3.74 -11.90 16.83
N GLY A 401 -4.90 -12.51 16.61
CA GLY A 401 -5.19 -13.25 15.38
C GLY A 401 -4.25 -14.41 15.11
N LEU A 402 -3.84 -14.54 13.85
CA LEU A 402 -2.96 -15.61 13.38
C LEU A 402 -1.57 -15.57 14.05
N ALA A 403 -1.05 -14.37 14.31
CA ALA A 403 0.25 -14.21 14.97
C ALA A 403 0.27 -14.84 16.37
N LYS A 404 -0.83 -14.70 17.13
CA LYS A 404 -0.96 -15.29 18.47
C LYS A 404 -1.01 -16.82 18.43
N ILE A 405 -1.73 -17.39 17.44
CA ILE A 405 -1.85 -18.84 17.29
C ILE A 405 -0.49 -19.48 16.96
N HIS A 406 0.27 -18.86 16.05
CA HIS A 406 1.59 -19.34 15.67
C HIS A 406 2.57 -19.31 16.86
N LEU A 407 2.56 -18.26 17.67
CA LEU A 407 3.42 -18.15 18.86
C LEU A 407 3.11 -19.21 19.92
N CYS A 408 1.87 -19.66 20.03
CA CYS A 408 1.48 -20.75 20.95
C CYS A 408 1.93 -22.14 20.50
N GLY A 409 2.32 -22.29 19.26
CA GLY A 409 2.77 -23.57 18.66
C GLY A 409 4.28 -23.79 18.64
N ARG A 410 5.07 -22.89 19.24
CA ARG A 410 6.55 -23.02 19.37
C ARG A 410 6.95 -23.63 20.69
#